data_c00ae4f0c432869cc5a5a86f1d904403
#
_entry.id   c00ae4f0c432869cc5a5a86f1d904403
#
_cell.length_a   1.000
_cell.length_b   1.000
_cell.length_c   1.000
_cell.angle_alpha   90.00
_cell.angle_beta   90.00
_cell.angle_gamma   90.00
#
_symmetry.space_group_name_H-M   'P 1'
#
loop_
_entity.id
_entity.type
_entity.pdbx_description
1 polymer ?
#
loop_
_entity_poly.entity_id
_entity_poly.type
_entity_poly.pdbx_seq_one_letter_code
_entity_poly.pdbx_strand_id
1 'polypeptide(L)' 'MSKTNLKTATLEELEDECMELMGTPYGHNMIGIICRTVSERFGKEDADRLFNTYQI' A
#
# COMPACT_ATOMS: atom_id res chain seq x y z
N MET A 1 17.23 -2.71 2.52
CA MET A 1 16.44 -1.92 1.59
C MET A 1 15.30 -2.74 1.02
N SER A 2 14.11 -2.25 1.17
CA SER A 2 12.96 -2.99 0.68
C SER A 2 12.88 -2.90 -0.84
N LYS A 3 12.65 -4.03 -1.47
CA LYS A 3 12.51 -4.10 -2.91
C LYS A 3 11.13 -4.60 -3.29
N THR A 4 10.13 -4.15 -2.57
CA THR A 4 8.78 -4.60 -2.83
C THR A 4 8.36 -4.24 -4.26
N ASN A 5 8.04 -5.27 -5.02
CA ASN A 5 7.59 -5.08 -6.39
C ASN A 5 6.07 -5.05 -6.39
N LEU A 6 5.50 -3.90 -6.70
CA LEU A 6 4.07 -3.71 -6.62
C LEU A 6 3.30 -4.66 -7.53
N LYS A 7 3.93 -5.14 -8.58
CA LYS A 7 3.27 -6.01 -9.54
C LYS A 7 3.23 -7.47 -9.10
N THR A 8 4.12 -7.86 -8.20
CA THR A 8 4.22 -9.26 -7.77
C THR A 8 4.09 -9.45 -6.28
N ALA A 9 4.11 -8.38 -5.50
CA ALA A 9 4.04 -8.48 -4.05
C ALA A 9 2.69 -9.04 -3.61
N THR A 10 2.69 -9.72 -2.47
CA THR A 10 1.45 -10.18 -1.87
C THR A 10 0.75 -9.01 -1.19
N LEU A 11 -0.53 -9.20 -0.87
CA LEU A 11 -1.27 -8.18 -0.15
C LEU A 11 -0.60 -7.87 1.19
N GLU A 12 -0.13 -8.91 1.87
CA GLU A 12 0.55 -8.73 3.15
C GLU A 12 1.81 -7.89 3.01
N GLU A 13 2.57 -8.14 1.95
CA GLU A 13 3.78 -7.35 1.70
C GLU A 13 3.44 -5.90 1.43
N LEU A 14 2.37 -5.66 0.71
CA LEU A 14 1.96 -4.29 0.41
C LEU A 14 1.48 -3.58 1.67
N GLU A 15 0.81 -4.30 2.57
CA GLU A 15 0.40 -3.73 3.84
C GLU A 15 1.63 -3.36 4.69
N ASP A 16 2.62 -4.24 4.72
CA ASP A 16 3.84 -3.94 5.45
C ASP A 16 4.53 -2.70 4.91
N GLU A 17 4.52 -2.56 3.60
CA GLU A 17 5.12 -1.39 2.97
C GLU A 17 4.38 -0.12 3.40
N CYS A 18 3.06 -0.16 3.43
CA CYS A 18 2.28 0.99 3.88
C CYS A 18 2.63 1.35 5.32
N MET A 19 2.79 0.34 6.17
CA MET A 19 3.10 0.57 7.56
C MET A 19 4.45 1.30 7.70
N GLU A 20 5.43 0.88 6.90
CA GLU A 20 6.74 1.53 6.94
C GLU A 20 6.66 2.96 6.42
N LEU A 21 5.85 3.18 5.40
CA LEU A 21 5.77 4.49 4.77
C LEU A 21 5.08 5.53 5.63
N MET A 22 4.28 5.09 6.59
CA MET A 22 3.57 6.03 7.45
C MET A 22 4.51 6.96 8.21
N GLY A 23 5.73 6.54 8.44
CA GLY A 23 6.70 7.36 9.17
C GLY A 23 7.58 8.22 8.28
N THR A 24 7.31 8.27 6.98
CA THR A 24 8.17 9.01 6.07
C THR A 24 7.47 10.23 5.50
N PRO A 25 8.24 11.26 5.11
CA PRO A 25 7.64 12.46 4.51
C PRO A 25 6.90 12.21 3.20
N TYR A 26 7.29 11.17 2.48
CA TYR A 26 6.68 10.87 1.18
C TYR A 26 5.67 9.74 1.27
N GLY A 27 5.32 9.33 2.48
CA GLY A 27 4.47 8.17 2.67
C GLY A 27 3.10 8.33 2.03
N HIS A 28 2.55 9.53 2.07
CA HIS A 28 1.21 9.77 1.51
C HIS A 28 1.13 9.38 0.04
N ASN A 29 2.08 9.85 -0.75
CA ASN A 29 2.07 9.56 -2.17
C ASN A 29 2.25 8.08 -2.46
N MET A 30 3.18 7.46 -1.74
CA MET A 30 3.46 6.04 -1.95
C MET A 30 2.30 5.17 -1.50
N ILE A 31 1.68 5.49 -0.37
CA ILE A 31 0.53 4.73 0.11
C ILE A 31 -0.61 4.83 -0.90
N GLY A 32 -0.80 5.99 -1.50
CA GLY A 32 -1.81 6.13 -2.53
C GLY A 32 -1.56 5.23 -3.73
N ILE A 33 -0.29 5.15 -4.15
CA ILE A 33 0.09 4.28 -5.26
C ILE A 33 -0.14 2.82 -4.90
N ILE A 34 0.21 2.43 -3.69
CA ILE A 34 0.03 1.06 -3.24
C ILE A 34 -1.46 0.72 -3.19
N CYS A 35 -2.28 1.61 -2.67
CA CYS A 35 -3.72 1.38 -2.63
C CYS A 35 -4.31 1.21 -4.02
N ARG A 36 -3.84 2.01 -4.97
CA ARG A 36 -4.29 1.87 -6.34
C ARG A 36 -3.90 0.52 -6.92
N THR A 37 -2.68 0.08 -6.64
CA THR A 37 -2.21 -1.22 -7.09
C THR A 37 -3.04 -2.33 -6.49
N VAL A 38 -3.36 -2.23 -5.20
CA VAL A 38 -4.19 -3.24 -4.54
C VAL A 38 -5.56 -3.28 -5.18
N SER A 39 -6.12 -2.12 -5.50
CA SER A 39 -7.43 -2.08 -6.14
C SER A 39 -7.41 -2.80 -7.48
N GLU A 40 -6.31 -2.66 -8.23
CA GLU A 40 -6.21 -3.30 -9.54
C GLU A 40 -5.91 -4.78 -9.46
N ARG A 41 -5.15 -5.20 -8.46
CA ARG A 41 -4.71 -6.59 -8.36
C ARG A 41 -5.60 -7.45 -7.47
N PHE A 42 -6.08 -6.91 -6.38
CA PHE A 42 -6.82 -7.69 -5.37
C PHE A 42 -8.27 -7.28 -5.24
N GLY A 43 -8.60 -6.06 -5.63
CA GLY A 43 -9.97 -5.60 -5.57
C GLY A 43 -10.12 -4.34 -4.76
N LYS A 44 -11.22 -3.65 -5.01
CA LYS A 44 -11.48 -2.37 -4.40
C LYS A 44 -11.71 -2.49 -2.89
N GLU A 45 -12.28 -3.59 -2.45
CA GLU A 45 -12.56 -3.76 -1.02
C GLU A 45 -11.27 -3.77 -0.21
N ASP A 46 -10.28 -4.51 -0.70
CA ASP A 46 -8.98 -4.55 0.00
C ASP A 46 -8.30 -3.20 -0.04
N ALA A 47 -8.39 -2.52 -1.18
CA ALA A 47 -7.79 -1.21 -1.31
C ALA A 47 -8.44 -0.20 -0.35
N ASP A 48 -9.77 -0.24 -0.25
CA ASP A 48 -10.49 0.64 0.66
C ASP A 48 -10.08 0.37 2.10
N ARG A 49 -9.94 -0.89 2.46
CA ARG A 49 -9.54 -1.25 3.81
C ARG A 49 -8.14 -0.70 4.13
N LEU A 50 -7.21 -0.86 3.20
CA LEU A 50 -5.87 -0.31 3.38
C LEU A 50 -5.90 1.20 3.50
N PHE A 51 -6.65 1.84 2.62
CA PHE A 51 -6.73 3.29 2.63
C PHE A 51 -7.28 3.78 3.97
N ASN A 52 -8.32 3.13 4.48
CA ASN A 52 -8.91 3.52 5.75
C ASN A 52 -7.96 3.26 6.92
N THR A 53 -7.17 2.20 6.84
CA THR A 53 -6.24 1.85 7.90
C THR A 53 -5.07 2.82 7.96
N TYR A 54 -4.55 3.22 6.79
CA TYR A 54 -3.35 4.04 6.73
C TYR A 54 -3.65 5.46 6.24
N GLN A 55 -4.88 5.83 6.29
CA GLN A 55 -5.29 7.17 5.91
C GLN A 55 -4.70 8.18 6.90
N ILE A 56 -4.30 9.29 6.38
CA ILE A 56 -3.62 10.29 7.20
C ILE A 56 -4.40 11.58 7.21
#